data_ad471e595abf83dd6dd1822bb40f6136
#
_entry.id   ad471e595abf83dd6dd1822bb40f6136
#
_cell.length_a   1.000
_cell.length_b   1.000
_cell.length_c   1.000
_cell.angle_alpha   90.00
_cell.angle_beta   90.00
_cell.angle_gamma   90.00
#
_symmetry.space_group_name_H-M   'P 1'
#
loop_
_entity.id
_entity.type
_entity.pdbx_description
1 polymer ?
#
loop_
_entity_poly.entity_id
_entity_poly.type
_entity_poly.pdbx_seq_one_letter_code
_entity_poly.pdbx_strand_id
1 'polypeptide(L)'
;INEIMANPESVVDAVGEWIEIINVSESNINLNGMILADNDSETHVISDNTLIISPGEYMILGINDDLSMNGGVMVDYVYSGFNLSNLWDEVILIHPSGMIIDEVHYDNGNTFPNENGKSMMLINPGLENYLGENWTTAVTEYGLGDFGTPGENNFPNNNECDGNLGDVNGDDNYDVIDVVMLVNCILAATCAENECNGDLNDDDLF
;
A
#
# COMPACT_ATOMS: atom_id res chain seq x y z
N ILE A 1 -0.66 6.93 3.89
CA ILE A 1 -0.24 5.63 4.45
C ILE A 1 -0.90 4.57 3.58
N ASN A 2 -0.08 3.67 3.01
CA ASN A 2 -0.50 2.73 1.97
C ASN A 2 -0.41 1.27 2.41
N GLU A 3 0.60 0.92 3.22
CA GLU A 3 0.81 -0.44 3.70
C GLU A 3 1.48 -0.42 5.07
N ILE A 4 1.15 -1.38 5.95
CA ILE A 4 1.71 -1.48 7.30
C ILE A 4 2.03 -2.94 7.62
N MET A 5 3.29 -3.22 7.98
CA MET A 5 3.74 -4.48 8.55
C MET A 5 4.00 -4.28 10.04
N ALA A 6 3.00 -4.59 10.88
CA ALA A 6 3.12 -4.47 12.32
C ALA A 6 3.59 -5.77 13.00
N ASN A 7 3.38 -6.92 12.37
CA ASN A 7 3.61 -8.23 12.99
C ASN A 7 4.32 -9.19 12.01
N PRO A 8 5.60 -8.96 11.68
CA PRO A 8 6.37 -9.87 10.83
C PRO A 8 6.55 -11.23 11.51
N GLU A 9 6.58 -12.31 10.72
CA GLU A 9 6.83 -13.69 11.23
C GLU A 9 8.25 -14.17 10.94
N SER A 10 8.82 -13.72 9.83
CA SER A 10 10.17 -14.15 9.40
C SER A 10 11.29 -13.59 10.27
N VAL A 11 11.05 -12.45 10.94
CA VAL A 11 11.96 -11.78 11.87
C VAL A 11 11.16 -11.22 13.06
N VAL A 12 11.85 -10.80 14.12
CA VAL A 12 11.18 -10.18 15.28
C VAL A 12 10.74 -8.75 14.97
N ASP A 13 9.67 -8.27 15.61
CA ASP A 13 9.09 -6.94 15.44
C ASP A 13 10.15 -5.82 15.51
N ALA A 14 11.03 -5.88 16.49
CA ALA A 14 12.08 -4.89 16.75
C ALA A 14 13.06 -4.63 15.56
N VAL A 15 12.97 -5.42 14.49
CA VAL A 15 13.78 -5.23 13.29
C VAL A 15 12.98 -5.35 11.98
N GLY A 16 11.76 -5.86 12.02
CA GLY A 16 10.98 -6.17 10.82
C GLY A 16 9.75 -5.30 10.59
N GLU A 17 9.39 -4.42 11.52
CA GLU A 17 8.28 -3.49 11.34
C GLU A 17 8.59 -2.40 10.32
N TRP A 18 7.59 -2.08 9.50
CA TRP A 18 7.69 -0.99 8.54
C TRP A 18 6.32 -0.41 8.16
N ILE A 19 6.34 0.81 7.67
CA ILE A 19 5.20 1.56 7.16
C ILE A 19 5.56 2.03 5.75
N GLU A 20 4.67 1.86 4.82
CA GLU A 20 4.77 2.44 3.50
C GLU A 20 3.87 3.67 3.35
N ILE A 21 4.40 4.68 2.73
CA ILE A 21 3.65 5.86 2.29
C ILE A 21 3.74 6.01 0.78
N ILE A 22 2.69 6.55 0.18
CA ILE A 22 2.63 6.91 -1.24
C ILE A 22 2.36 8.41 -1.38
N ASN A 23 2.99 9.05 -2.35
CA ASN A 23 2.66 10.41 -2.71
C ASN A 23 1.56 10.45 -3.78
N VAL A 24 0.33 10.65 -3.37
CA VAL A 24 -0.83 10.79 -4.26
C VAL A 24 -1.02 12.19 -4.85
N SER A 25 -0.13 13.14 -4.54
CA SER A 25 -0.19 14.50 -5.06
C SER A 25 0.55 14.64 -6.40
N GLU A 26 0.35 15.76 -7.09
CA GLU A 26 1.02 16.06 -8.37
C GLU A 26 2.43 16.70 -8.21
N SER A 27 2.95 16.80 -6.99
CA SER A 27 4.22 17.48 -6.73
C SER A 27 5.10 16.72 -5.73
N ASN A 28 6.41 16.92 -5.83
CA ASN A 28 7.35 16.35 -4.87
C ASN A 28 7.08 16.85 -3.45
N ILE A 29 7.12 15.94 -2.49
CA ILE A 29 6.95 16.24 -1.06
C ILE A 29 8.28 15.97 -0.35
N ASN A 30 8.79 16.95 0.38
CA ASN A 30 9.92 16.76 1.27
C ASN A 30 9.41 16.36 2.65
N LEU A 31 9.84 15.21 3.14
CA LEU A 31 9.38 14.65 4.42
C LEU A 31 10.14 15.20 5.64
N ASN A 32 11.19 16.00 5.42
CA ASN A 32 11.96 16.55 6.53
C ASN A 32 11.12 17.41 7.48
N GLY A 33 11.16 17.07 8.75
CA GLY A 33 10.36 17.71 9.80
C GLY A 33 8.95 17.15 9.97
N MET A 34 8.49 16.23 9.13
CA MET A 34 7.26 15.49 9.38
C MET A 34 7.44 14.58 10.59
N ILE A 35 6.34 14.29 11.25
CA ILE A 35 6.33 13.52 12.51
C ILE A 35 5.48 12.28 12.28
N LEU A 36 6.08 11.10 12.58
CA LEU A 36 5.32 9.89 12.85
C LEU A 36 4.94 9.90 14.33
N ALA A 37 3.70 9.60 14.64
CA ALA A 37 3.18 9.59 16.01
C ALA A 37 2.10 8.52 16.18
N ASP A 38 1.88 8.14 17.44
CA ASP A 38 0.67 7.47 17.91
C ASP A 38 -0.18 8.41 18.77
N ASN A 39 -1.31 7.94 19.29
CA ASN A 39 -2.15 8.69 20.22
C ASN A 39 -1.60 8.72 21.65
N ASP A 40 -0.60 7.88 21.98
CA ASP A 40 -0.05 7.77 23.32
C ASP A 40 1.09 8.78 23.54
N SER A 41 2.30 8.41 23.25
CA SER A 41 3.46 9.28 23.51
C SER A 41 4.64 8.99 22.59
N GLU A 42 4.54 8.01 21.72
CA GLU A 42 5.60 7.65 20.80
C GLU A 42 5.61 8.61 19.61
N THR A 43 6.75 9.17 19.34
CA THR A 43 6.91 10.10 18.23
C THR A 43 8.29 10.01 17.62
N HIS A 44 8.35 10.14 16.30
CA HIS A 44 9.61 10.28 15.56
C HIS A 44 9.52 11.45 14.61
N VAL A 45 10.50 12.38 14.70
CA VAL A 45 10.62 13.49 13.74
C VAL A 45 11.56 13.06 12.62
N ILE A 46 11.07 13.02 11.40
CA ILE A 46 11.88 12.73 10.21
C ILE A 46 12.93 13.85 10.06
N SER A 47 14.20 13.48 10.12
CA SER A 47 15.33 14.42 10.12
C SER A 47 16.28 14.11 8.96
N ASP A 48 15.79 14.27 7.74
CA ASP A 48 16.57 14.14 6.50
C ASP A 48 16.02 15.13 5.46
N ASN A 49 16.79 16.15 5.13
CA ASN A 49 16.39 17.18 4.17
C ASN A 49 16.50 16.72 2.70
N THR A 50 17.02 15.54 2.47
CA THR A 50 17.11 14.93 1.13
C THR A 50 16.00 13.92 0.87
N LEU A 51 15.20 13.60 1.90
CA LEU A 51 14.10 12.63 1.79
C LEU A 51 12.92 13.28 1.07
N ILE A 52 12.83 13.02 -0.22
CA ILE A 52 11.81 13.58 -1.12
C ILE A 52 11.10 12.41 -1.79
N ILE A 53 9.77 12.42 -1.76
CA ILE A 53 8.91 11.47 -2.45
C ILE A 53 8.22 12.16 -3.63
N SER A 54 8.44 11.63 -4.85
CA SER A 54 7.85 12.16 -6.08
C SER A 54 6.39 11.71 -6.26
N PRO A 55 5.60 12.36 -7.12
CA PRO A 55 4.25 11.89 -7.44
C PRO A 55 4.21 10.42 -7.86
N GLY A 56 3.33 9.65 -7.25
CA GLY A 56 3.17 8.21 -7.50
C GLY A 56 4.25 7.30 -6.92
N GLU A 57 5.31 7.86 -6.31
CA GLU A 57 6.35 7.05 -5.66
C GLU A 57 5.91 6.52 -4.30
N TYR A 58 6.43 5.35 -3.96
CA TYR A 58 6.32 4.70 -2.66
C TYR A 58 7.60 4.95 -1.84
N MET A 59 7.47 4.94 -0.53
CA MET A 59 8.61 5.10 0.38
C MET A 59 8.41 4.27 1.64
N ILE A 60 9.39 3.46 1.98
CA ILE A 60 9.39 2.61 3.17
C ILE A 60 10.07 3.30 4.34
N LEU A 61 9.30 3.52 5.39
CA LEU A 61 9.77 3.95 6.70
C LEU A 61 9.86 2.71 7.59
N GLY A 62 11.05 2.29 7.98
CA GLY A 62 11.24 1.05 8.72
C GLY A 62 12.02 1.26 10.02
N ILE A 63 11.99 0.26 10.89
CA ILE A 63 12.74 0.29 12.16
C ILE A 63 14.21 -0.09 11.98
N ASN A 64 14.56 -0.77 10.87
CA ASN A 64 15.90 -1.27 10.57
C ASN A 64 16.13 -1.37 9.04
N ASP A 65 17.26 -0.92 8.54
CA ASP A 65 17.62 -0.95 7.11
C ASP A 65 18.61 -2.07 6.72
N ASP A 66 19.01 -2.92 7.67
CA ASP A 66 19.85 -4.09 7.37
C ASP A 66 19.02 -5.21 6.75
N LEU A 67 19.10 -5.35 5.42
CA LEU A 67 18.38 -6.36 4.65
C LEU A 67 18.57 -7.79 5.15
N SER A 68 19.69 -8.08 5.80
CA SER A 68 19.96 -9.41 6.35
C SER A 68 19.25 -9.69 7.67
N MET A 69 18.70 -8.66 8.29
CA MET A 69 18.06 -8.71 9.61
C MET A 69 16.59 -8.28 9.60
N ASN A 70 16.16 -7.45 8.63
CA ASN A 70 14.85 -6.83 8.61
C ASN A 70 13.78 -7.58 7.78
N GLY A 71 14.04 -8.83 7.44
CA GLY A 71 13.12 -9.60 6.60
C GLY A 71 13.32 -9.42 5.10
N GLY A 72 14.34 -8.64 4.68
CA GLY A 72 14.66 -8.39 3.26
C GLY A 72 13.97 -7.19 2.66
N VAL A 73 13.49 -6.24 3.47
CA VAL A 73 12.81 -5.01 3.04
C VAL A 73 13.82 -3.89 2.74
N MET A 74 13.72 -3.26 1.59
CA MET A 74 14.49 -2.05 1.27
C MET A 74 13.86 -0.85 1.97
N VAL A 75 14.46 -0.42 3.07
CA VAL A 75 14.00 0.72 3.87
C VAL A 75 14.66 2.00 3.37
N ASP A 76 13.84 3.01 3.03
CA ASP A 76 14.31 4.32 2.56
C ASP A 76 14.69 5.24 3.73
N TYR A 77 14.03 5.09 4.86
CA TYR A 77 14.28 5.88 6.06
C TYR A 77 14.08 5.06 7.34
N VAL A 78 15.05 5.11 8.25
CA VAL A 78 14.95 4.44 9.55
C VAL A 78 14.40 5.38 10.61
N TYR A 79 13.27 5.01 11.21
CA TYR A 79 12.74 5.71 12.38
C TYR A 79 13.15 5.06 13.70
N SER A 80 12.95 5.75 14.80
CA SER A 80 13.24 5.25 16.14
C SER A 80 12.36 5.93 17.20
N GLY A 81 12.09 5.26 18.30
CA GLY A 81 11.22 5.79 19.38
C GLY A 81 9.74 5.82 18.98
N PHE A 82 9.38 5.04 18.01
CA PHE A 82 8.04 4.72 17.55
C PHE A 82 8.03 3.22 17.23
N ASN A 83 7.04 2.47 17.67
CA ASN A 83 6.90 1.04 17.45
C ASN A 83 5.46 0.76 17.04
N LEU A 84 5.23 -0.36 16.37
CA LEU A 84 3.90 -0.80 15.99
C LEU A 84 3.42 -1.89 16.93
N SER A 85 2.23 -1.75 17.50
CA SER A 85 1.60 -2.81 18.30
C SER A 85 0.99 -3.86 17.38
N ASN A 86 1.13 -5.14 17.71
CA ASN A 86 0.55 -6.24 16.93
C ASN A 86 -0.99 -6.32 17.01
N LEU A 87 -1.63 -5.50 17.82
CA LEU A 87 -3.07 -5.59 18.10
C LEU A 87 -3.82 -4.30 17.75
N TRP A 88 -3.67 -3.26 18.54
CA TRP A 88 -4.27 -1.94 18.31
C TRP A 88 -3.18 -0.90 18.31
N ASP A 89 -3.19 -0.04 17.33
CA ASP A 89 -2.29 1.10 17.29
C ASP A 89 -2.77 2.17 16.32
N GLU A 90 -2.11 3.31 16.35
CA GLU A 90 -2.29 4.40 15.42
C GLU A 90 -0.96 4.73 14.72
N VAL A 91 -1.06 4.92 13.43
CA VAL A 91 0.01 5.48 12.60
C VAL A 91 -0.48 6.84 12.13
N ILE A 92 0.12 7.91 12.65
CA ILE A 92 -0.27 9.28 12.35
C ILE A 92 0.90 10.00 11.71
N LEU A 93 0.72 10.55 10.51
CA LEU A 93 1.69 11.40 9.83
C LEU A 93 1.30 12.86 9.98
N ILE A 94 2.16 13.65 10.62
CA ILE A 94 1.88 15.04 10.96
C ILE A 94 2.86 15.96 10.23
N HIS A 95 2.34 16.99 9.57
CA HIS A 95 3.14 18.06 8.97
C HIS A 95 3.84 18.91 10.04
N PRO A 96 5.02 19.53 9.78
CA PRO A 96 5.72 20.41 10.73
C PRO A 96 4.88 21.58 11.27
N SER A 97 3.80 21.96 10.59
CA SER A 97 2.84 22.95 11.09
C SER A 97 1.87 22.42 12.16
N GLY A 98 1.90 21.11 12.46
CA GLY A 98 0.97 20.44 13.35
C GLY A 98 -0.33 19.94 12.69
N MET A 99 -0.45 20.05 11.36
CA MET A 99 -1.58 19.50 10.62
C MET A 99 -1.40 18.00 10.42
N ILE A 100 -2.40 17.20 10.74
CA ILE A 100 -2.42 15.78 10.38
C ILE A 100 -2.53 15.69 8.85
N ILE A 101 -1.59 14.96 8.26
CA ILE A 101 -1.58 14.66 6.82
C ILE A 101 -2.40 13.41 6.57
N ASP A 102 -2.20 12.40 7.42
CA ASP A 102 -2.84 11.10 7.27
C ASP A 102 -2.82 10.33 8.60
N GLU A 103 -3.80 9.46 8.82
CA GLU A 103 -3.88 8.65 10.03
C GLU A 103 -4.61 7.32 9.80
N VAL A 104 -4.07 6.25 10.37
CA VAL A 104 -4.66 4.90 10.36
C VAL A 104 -4.73 4.39 11.80
N HIS A 105 -5.89 3.89 12.21
CA HIS A 105 -6.14 3.34 13.54
C HIS A 105 -6.58 1.88 13.40
N TYR A 106 -5.65 0.95 13.44
CA TYR A 106 -5.98 -0.47 13.30
C TYR A 106 -6.41 -1.12 14.62
N ASP A 107 -7.21 -2.18 14.55
CA ASP A 107 -8.13 -2.57 15.62
C ASP A 107 -8.18 -4.08 15.93
N ASN A 108 -7.05 -4.76 15.82
CA ASN A 108 -6.92 -6.18 16.14
C ASN A 108 -7.84 -7.11 15.34
N GLY A 109 -8.00 -6.82 14.06
CA GLY A 109 -8.81 -7.66 13.16
C GLY A 109 -10.33 -7.47 13.30
N ASN A 110 -10.80 -6.39 13.97
CA ASN A 110 -12.24 -6.12 14.01
C ASN A 110 -12.73 -5.55 12.68
N THR A 111 -12.00 -4.57 12.13
CA THR A 111 -12.30 -3.98 10.83
C THR A 111 -11.06 -3.96 9.92
N PHE A 112 -9.87 -3.77 10.48
CA PHE A 112 -8.60 -3.85 9.75
C PHE A 112 -8.08 -5.29 9.72
N PRO A 113 -7.36 -5.72 8.67
CA PRO A 113 -6.66 -7.00 8.66
C PRO A 113 -5.65 -7.12 9.82
N ASN A 114 -5.52 -8.33 10.38
CA ASN A 114 -4.51 -8.62 11.41
C ASN A 114 -4.09 -10.09 11.32
N GLU A 115 -3.19 -10.40 10.38
CA GLU A 115 -2.61 -11.73 10.20
C GLU A 115 -1.10 -11.68 10.43
N ASN A 116 -0.59 -12.63 11.22
CA ASN A 116 0.84 -12.74 11.49
C ASN A 116 1.64 -13.02 10.20
N GLY A 117 2.75 -12.31 10.00
CA GLY A 117 3.60 -12.42 8.82
C GLY A 117 3.01 -11.77 7.56
N LYS A 118 1.93 -11.00 7.70
CA LYS A 118 1.31 -10.33 6.56
C LYS A 118 1.02 -8.87 6.86
N SER A 119 1.39 -8.00 5.95
CA SER A 119 1.03 -6.60 6.03
C SER A 119 -0.47 -6.39 5.79
N MET A 120 -0.99 -5.29 6.29
CA MET A 120 -2.26 -4.74 5.85
C MET A 120 -2.01 -3.74 4.72
N MET A 121 -2.74 -3.87 3.62
CA MET A 121 -2.60 -3.08 2.40
C MET A 121 -3.86 -2.30 2.12
N LEU A 122 -3.74 -1.01 1.82
CA LEU A 122 -4.83 -0.19 1.31
C LEU A 122 -5.21 -0.66 -0.10
N ILE A 123 -6.49 -0.93 -0.35
CA ILE A 123 -6.98 -1.50 -1.62
C ILE A 123 -6.74 -0.54 -2.80
N ASN A 124 -6.89 0.76 -2.56
CA ASN A 124 -6.60 1.79 -3.56
C ASN A 124 -6.20 3.09 -2.83
N PRO A 125 -5.09 3.75 -3.23
CA PRO A 125 -4.62 4.98 -2.59
C PRO A 125 -5.61 6.16 -2.63
N GLY A 126 -6.63 6.10 -3.47
CA GLY A 126 -7.71 7.10 -3.52
C GLY A 126 -8.84 6.87 -2.51
N LEU A 127 -8.81 5.78 -1.75
CA LEU A 127 -9.81 5.47 -0.73
C LEU A 127 -9.43 6.09 0.63
N GLU A 128 -10.45 6.27 1.47
CA GLU A 128 -10.29 6.74 2.85
C GLU A 128 -9.60 5.66 3.71
N ASN A 129 -8.34 5.82 4.02
CA ASN A 129 -7.53 4.81 4.71
C ASN A 129 -7.83 4.69 6.23
N TYR A 130 -8.60 5.58 6.82
CA TYR A 130 -9.12 5.42 8.19
C TYR A 130 -10.28 4.41 8.30
N LEU A 131 -10.79 3.89 7.18
CA LEU A 131 -11.84 2.87 7.14
C LEU A 131 -11.21 1.48 6.92
N GLY A 132 -11.35 0.59 7.89
CA GLY A 132 -10.78 -0.77 7.82
C GLY A 132 -11.31 -1.60 6.65
N GLU A 133 -12.52 -1.31 6.15
CA GLU A 133 -13.10 -1.97 4.96
C GLU A 133 -12.34 -1.67 3.65
N ASN A 134 -11.51 -0.63 3.65
CA ASN A 134 -10.65 -0.27 2.52
C ASN A 134 -9.27 -0.94 2.59
N TRP A 135 -9.05 -1.81 3.57
CA TRP A 135 -7.80 -2.55 3.75
C TRP A 135 -7.99 -4.05 3.53
N THR A 136 -6.95 -4.69 3.07
CA THR A 136 -6.91 -6.15 2.90
C THR A 136 -5.57 -6.71 3.37
N THR A 137 -5.53 -8.04 3.56
CA THR A 137 -4.32 -8.77 3.92
C THR A 137 -3.46 -9.01 2.68
N ALA A 138 -2.16 -8.77 2.77
CA ALA A 138 -1.20 -9.07 1.72
C ALA A 138 -1.16 -10.57 1.37
N VAL A 139 -0.98 -10.86 0.09
CA VAL A 139 -0.90 -12.25 -0.44
C VAL A 139 0.36 -12.50 -1.26
N THR A 140 1.16 -11.47 -1.54
CA THR A 140 2.43 -11.58 -2.28
C THR A 140 3.56 -11.78 -1.29
N GLU A 141 4.31 -12.88 -1.42
CA GLU A 141 5.46 -13.16 -0.58
C GLU A 141 6.64 -12.27 -0.95
N TYR A 142 7.34 -11.73 0.06
CA TYR A 142 8.58 -10.98 -0.13
C TYR A 142 9.69 -11.47 0.82
N GLY A 143 10.91 -11.07 0.51
CA GLY A 143 12.08 -11.20 1.39
C GLY A 143 12.32 -12.62 1.93
N LEU A 144 12.15 -12.80 3.24
CA LEU A 144 12.40 -14.06 3.95
C LEU A 144 11.12 -14.88 4.24
N GLY A 145 10.01 -14.57 3.60
CA GLY A 145 8.78 -15.36 3.66
C GLY A 145 7.59 -14.68 4.35
N ASP A 146 7.68 -13.39 4.64
CA ASP A 146 6.52 -12.57 4.97
C ASP A 146 5.77 -12.14 3.71
N PHE A 147 4.55 -11.61 3.85
CA PHE A 147 3.70 -11.19 2.75
C PHE A 147 3.47 -9.69 2.79
N GLY A 148 3.64 -9.03 1.64
CA GLY A 148 3.52 -7.59 1.44
C GLY A 148 4.00 -7.19 0.06
N THR A 149 3.94 -5.88 -0.23
CA THR A 149 4.42 -5.29 -1.49
C THR A 149 5.33 -4.08 -1.26
N PRO A 150 6.33 -4.17 -0.34
CA PRO A 150 7.11 -3.02 0.08
C PRO A 150 7.86 -2.36 -1.08
N GLY A 151 7.54 -1.09 -1.36
CA GLY A 151 8.11 -0.29 -2.43
C GLY A 151 7.42 -0.44 -3.79
N GLU A 152 6.31 -1.18 -3.83
CA GLU A 152 5.57 -1.47 -5.05
C GLU A 152 4.07 -1.17 -4.88
N ASN A 153 3.32 -1.21 -5.97
CA ASN A 153 1.87 -1.11 -5.91
C ASN A 153 1.30 -2.32 -5.13
N ASN A 154 0.42 -2.09 -4.16
CA ASN A 154 -0.24 -3.14 -3.36
C ASN A 154 -0.98 -4.17 -4.23
N PHE A 155 -1.53 -3.71 -5.32
CA PHE A 155 -2.10 -4.53 -6.38
C PHE A 155 -1.33 -4.21 -7.65
N PRO A 156 -0.07 -4.75 -7.78
CA PRO A 156 0.61 -4.65 -9.05
C PRO A 156 -0.42 -5.14 -10.06
N ASN A 157 -0.81 -4.23 -10.96
CA ASN A 157 -1.72 -4.62 -12.02
C ASN A 157 -1.15 -5.91 -12.57
N ASN A 158 -1.77 -7.06 -12.28
CA ASN A 158 -1.62 -8.25 -13.12
C ASN A 158 -2.16 -7.95 -14.52
N ASN A 159 -2.41 -6.68 -14.74
CA ASN A 159 -2.64 -5.98 -15.98
C ASN A 159 -1.31 -5.57 -16.65
N GLU A 160 -0.26 -6.41 -16.61
CA GLU A 160 0.29 -6.68 -17.91
C GLU A 160 -0.87 -7.36 -18.65
N CYS A 161 -1.75 -6.53 -19.20
CA CYS A 161 -2.56 -6.98 -20.32
C CYS A 161 -1.54 -7.59 -21.27
N ASP A 162 -1.50 -8.90 -21.37
CA ASP A 162 -0.51 -9.66 -22.15
C ASP A 162 -0.59 -9.40 -23.67
N GLY A 163 -1.04 -8.18 -24.02
CA GLY A 163 -1.16 -7.65 -25.35
C GLY A 163 -2.52 -7.87 -26.00
N ASN A 164 -3.46 -8.46 -25.33
CA ASN A 164 -4.80 -8.77 -25.86
C ASN A 164 -5.85 -7.71 -25.46
N LEU A 165 -5.47 -6.42 -25.39
CA LEU A 165 -6.42 -5.32 -25.21
C LEU A 165 -7.58 -5.45 -26.17
N GLY A 166 -8.80 -5.58 -25.63
CA GLY A 166 -10.01 -5.75 -26.42
C GLY A 166 -10.48 -7.21 -26.59
N ASP A 167 -9.71 -8.20 -26.16
CA ASP A 167 -10.12 -9.60 -26.04
C ASP A 167 -10.70 -9.85 -24.65
N VAL A 168 -11.94 -9.42 -24.45
CA VAL A 168 -12.60 -9.44 -23.12
C VAL A 168 -12.97 -10.85 -22.70
N ASN A 169 -13.12 -11.79 -23.64
CA ASN A 169 -13.46 -13.17 -23.35
C ASN A 169 -12.25 -14.12 -23.29
N GLY A 170 -11.05 -13.67 -23.69
CA GLY A 170 -9.81 -14.45 -23.64
C GLY A 170 -9.73 -15.58 -24.68
N ASP A 171 -10.37 -15.42 -25.83
CA ASP A 171 -10.40 -16.46 -26.89
C ASP A 171 -9.40 -16.21 -28.03
N ASP A 172 -8.53 -15.21 -27.90
CA ASP A 172 -7.56 -14.72 -28.87
C ASP A 172 -8.19 -14.15 -30.17
N ASN A 173 -9.50 -13.83 -30.17
CA ASN A 173 -10.19 -13.20 -31.30
C ASN A 173 -10.81 -11.87 -30.87
N TYR A 174 -10.59 -10.84 -31.63
CA TYR A 174 -11.22 -9.52 -31.43
C TYR A 174 -12.53 -9.47 -32.21
N ASP A 175 -13.66 -9.75 -31.57
CA ASP A 175 -14.94 -9.79 -32.26
C ASP A 175 -16.11 -9.17 -31.47
N VAL A 176 -17.33 -9.36 -31.98
CA VAL A 176 -18.52 -8.78 -31.37
C VAL A 176 -18.83 -9.36 -29.95
N ILE A 177 -18.27 -10.51 -29.62
CA ILE A 177 -18.51 -11.15 -28.32
C ILE A 177 -17.81 -10.35 -27.22
N ASP A 178 -16.62 -9.83 -27.50
CA ASP A 178 -15.88 -8.94 -26.58
C ASP A 178 -16.66 -7.67 -26.28
N VAL A 179 -17.20 -7.04 -27.33
CA VAL A 179 -18.03 -5.85 -27.19
C VAL A 179 -19.29 -6.13 -26.37
N VAL A 180 -19.92 -7.27 -26.59
CA VAL A 180 -21.12 -7.68 -25.82
C VAL A 180 -20.78 -7.95 -24.36
N MET A 181 -19.65 -8.58 -24.09
CA MET A 181 -19.19 -8.81 -22.71
C MET A 181 -18.87 -7.52 -22.00
N LEU A 182 -18.14 -6.60 -22.65
CA LEU A 182 -17.84 -5.28 -22.10
C LEU A 182 -19.13 -4.49 -21.78
N VAL A 183 -20.09 -4.44 -22.70
CA VAL A 183 -21.37 -3.75 -22.48
C VAL A 183 -22.15 -4.40 -21.32
N ASN A 184 -22.14 -5.73 -21.21
CA ASN A 184 -22.85 -6.43 -20.14
C ASN A 184 -22.22 -6.16 -18.77
N CYS A 185 -20.89 -6.15 -18.68
CA CYS A 185 -20.22 -5.85 -17.42
C CYS A 185 -20.49 -4.40 -16.97
N ILE A 186 -20.46 -3.41 -17.87
CA ILE A 186 -20.80 -2.01 -17.58
C ILE A 186 -22.25 -1.89 -17.10
N LEU A 187 -23.19 -2.53 -17.76
CA LEU A 187 -24.62 -2.49 -17.39
C LEU A 187 -24.91 -3.17 -16.07
N ALA A 188 -24.14 -4.18 -15.72
CA ALA A 188 -24.29 -4.93 -14.47
C ALA A 188 -23.47 -4.34 -13.30
N ALA A 189 -22.61 -3.36 -13.57
CA ALA A 189 -21.59 -2.84 -12.65
C ALA A 189 -20.68 -3.96 -12.09
N THR A 190 -20.25 -4.88 -12.95
CA THR A 190 -19.43 -6.06 -12.60
C THR A 190 -18.16 -6.15 -13.43
N CYS A 191 -17.62 -5.02 -13.92
CA CYS A 191 -16.44 -5.01 -14.79
C CYS A 191 -15.15 -5.41 -14.07
N ALA A 192 -15.10 -5.39 -12.75
CA ALA A 192 -13.91 -5.70 -11.96
C ALA A 192 -13.23 -7.06 -12.28
N GLU A 193 -13.95 -8.00 -12.88
CA GLU A 193 -13.39 -9.29 -13.32
C GLU A 193 -12.73 -9.23 -14.72
N ASN A 194 -12.88 -8.11 -15.45
CA ASN A 194 -12.42 -7.93 -16.83
C ASN A 194 -11.68 -6.60 -17.03
N GLU A 195 -11.21 -5.98 -15.96
CA GLU A 195 -10.62 -4.64 -15.95
C GLU A 195 -9.52 -4.45 -16.97
N CYS A 196 -8.64 -5.43 -17.13
CA CYS A 196 -7.50 -5.31 -18.03
C CYS A 196 -7.87 -5.27 -19.51
N ASN A 197 -8.72 -6.18 -19.96
CA ASN A 197 -9.00 -6.33 -21.39
C ASN A 197 -10.05 -5.34 -21.90
N GLY A 198 -10.76 -4.66 -20.98
CA GLY A 198 -11.81 -3.69 -21.29
C GLY A 198 -11.35 -2.23 -21.33
N ASP A 199 -10.24 -1.88 -20.68
CA ASP A 199 -9.68 -0.54 -20.69
C ASP A 199 -8.80 -0.33 -21.93
N LEU A 200 -9.43 0.09 -23.02
CA LEU A 200 -8.75 0.23 -24.33
C LEU A 200 -7.81 1.45 -24.45
N ASN A 201 -7.85 2.36 -23.50
CA ASN A 201 -7.06 3.60 -23.53
C ASN A 201 -6.14 3.75 -22.31
N ASP A 202 -6.11 2.75 -21.41
CA ASP A 202 -5.23 2.68 -20.24
C ASP A 202 -5.40 3.92 -19.32
N ASP A 203 -6.67 4.34 -19.13
CA ASP A 203 -7.00 5.47 -18.25
C ASP A 203 -7.69 5.05 -16.94
N ASP A 204 -7.72 3.74 -16.67
CA ASP A 204 -8.37 3.11 -15.51
C ASP A 204 -9.89 3.42 -15.38
N LEU A 205 -10.55 3.82 -16.48
CA LEU A 205 -11.99 4.11 -16.53
C LEU A 205 -12.71 3.20 -17.55
N PHE A 206 -13.90 2.71 -17.16
CA PHE A 206 -14.79 1.89 -18.01
C PHE A 206 -16.06 2.63 -18.40
#